data_2df838d9f8bbd7d218d28c62d15315bc
#
_entry.id   2df838d9f8bbd7d218d28c62d15315bc
#
_cell.length_a   1.000
_cell.length_b   1.000
_cell.length_c   1.000
_cell.angle_alpha   90.00
_cell.angle_beta   90.00
_cell.angle_gamma   90.00
#
_symmetry.space_group_name_H-M   'P 1'
#
loop_
_entity.id
_entity.type
_entity.pdbx_description
1 polymer ?
#
loop_
_entity_poly.entity_id
_entity_poly.type
_entity_poly.pdbx_seq_one_letter_code
_entity_poly.pdbx_strand_id
1 'polypeptide(L)' 'MRLHHSSTLTVEYFFKYAQLVMRSRELSVEETQLFMEDFFFKGEPLVYGESTRRQFLHAMVELQ' A
#
# COMPACT_ATOMS: atom_id res chain seq x y z
N MET A 1 7.51 -13.92 18.78
CA MET A 1 7.40 -13.76 18.21
C MET A 1 6.92 -13.42 17.37
N ARG A 2 6.98 -13.50 17.37
CA ARG A 2 6.74 -13.27 16.61
C ARG A 2 6.18 -12.90 15.66
N LEU A 3 6.20 -12.79 15.54
CA LEU A 3 5.86 -12.54 14.69
C LEU A 3 5.18 -12.08 13.84
N HIS A 4 5.25 -12.08 13.88
CA HIS A 4 4.79 -11.84 13.17
C HIS A 4 4.30 -11.23 12.41
N HIS A 5 4.34 -11.14 12.42
CA HIS A 5 4.04 -10.82 11.74
C HIS A 5 3.66 -10.37 10.95
N SER A 6 3.93 -10.22 11.61
CA SER A 6 3.84 -10.04 10.70
C SER A 6 3.38 -9.64 9.70
N SER A 7 3.62 -9.56 9.71
CA SER A 7 3.10 -9.78 8.42
C SER A 7 1.89 -8.92 8.05
N THR A 8 1.39 -8.11 8.91
CA THR A 8 0.20 -7.31 8.61
C THR A 8 0.61 -5.92 8.14
N LEU A 9 0.29 -5.62 6.88
CA LEU A 9 0.51 -4.29 6.34
C LEU A 9 -0.71 -3.45 6.64
N THR A 10 -0.55 -2.46 7.51
CA THR A 10 -1.67 -1.68 7.99
C THR A 10 -1.99 -0.51 7.07
N VAL A 11 -3.16 0.10 7.28
CA VAL A 11 -3.55 1.31 6.56
C VAL A 11 -2.47 2.37 6.75
N GLU A 12 -2.02 2.55 7.98
CA GLU A 12 -1.01 3.56 8.27
C GLU A 12 0.29 3.30 7.52
N TYR A 13 0.70 2.05 7.47
CA TYR A 13 1.92 1.69 6.75
C TYR A 13 1.81 2.07 5.27
N PHE A 14 0.72 1.65 4.64
CA PHE A 14 0.52 1.97 3.23
C PHE A 14 0.43 3.47 3.00
N PHE A 15 -0.26 4.15 3.90
CA PHE A 15 -0.43 5.59 3.76
C PHE A 15 0.90 6.32 3.81
N LYS A 16 1.73 5.99 4.81
CA LYS A 16 3.02 6.65 4.96
C LYS A 16 3.97 6.29 3.84
N TYR A 17 3.93 5.04 3.40
CA TYR A 17 4.76 4.62 2.29
C TYR A 17 4.37 5.38 1.03
N ALA A 18 3.07 5.53 0.80
CA ALA A 18 2.58 6.24 -0.37
C ALA A 18 3.03 7.70 -0.33
N GLN A 19 2.96 8.33 0.84
CA GLN A 19 3.41 9.72 0.96
C GLN A 19 4.90 9.84 0.61
N LEU A 20 5.69 8.88 1.06
CA LEU A 20 7.11 8.89 0.75
C LEU A 20 7.35 8.76 -0.74
N VAL A 21 6.64 7.84 -1.39
CA VAL A 21 6.77 7.64 -2.82
C VAL A 21 6.37 8.89 -3.59
N MET A 22 5.24 9.49 -3.19
CA MET A 22 4.77 10.69 -3.86
C MET A 22 5.80 11.81 -3.78
N ARG A 23 6.39 11.95 -2.62
CA ARG A 23 7.35 13.03 -2.40
C ARG A 23 8.67 12.77 -3.12
N SER A 24 9.16 11.55 -3.01
CA SER A 24 10.48 11.25 -3.57
C SER A 24 10.46 11.11 -5.07
N ARG A 25 9.32 10.73 -5.66
CA ARG A 25 9.21 10.54 -7.10
C ARG A 25 8.31 11.57 -7.77
N GLU A 26 7.74 12.46 -6.97
CA GLU A 26 6.86 13.53 -7.50
C GLU A 26 5.71 12.96 -8.30
N LEU A 27 5.04 11.95 -7.73
CA LEU A 27 3.93 11.31 -8.39
C LEU A 27 2.61 11.83 -7.85
N SER A 28 1.58 11.78 -8.70
CA SER A 28 0.22 12.06 -8.26
C SER A 28 -0.28 10.88 -7.43
N VAL A 29 -1.46 11.06 -6.81
CA VAL A 29 -2.08 9.98 -6.05
C VAL A 29 -2.31 8.77 -6.94
N GLU A 30 -2.85 9.00 -8.14
CA GLU A 30 -3.16 7.91 -9.06
C GLU A 30 -1.90 7.19 -9.51
N GLU A 31 -0.86 7.94 -9.82
CA GLU A 31 0.41 7.33 -10.21
C GLU A 31 1.02 6.54 -9.07
N THR A 32 0.90 7.08 -7.86
CA THR A 32 1.42 6.40 -6.69
C THR A 32 0.69 5.09 -6.46
N GLN A 33 -0.63 5.09 -6.63
CA GLN A 33 -1.40 3.87 -6.47
C GLN A 33 -0.94 2.81 -7.46
N LEU A 34 -0.76 3.20 -8.72
CA LEU A 34 -0.29 2.26 -9.74
C LEU A 34 1.09 1.72 -9.40
N PHE A 35 1.97 2.61 -8.95
CA PHE A 35 3.31 2.20 -8.56
C PHE A 35 3.26 1.17 -7.43
N MET A 36 2.45 1.44 -6.41
CA MET A 36 2.36 0.56 -5.25
C MET A 36 1.67 -0.75 -5.59
N GLU A 37 0.68 -0.71 -6.49
CA GLU A 37 0.04 -1.94 -6.93
C GLU A 37 1.06 -2.88 -7.55
N ASP A 38 1.92 -2.34 -8.39
CA ASP A 38 2.95 -3.15 -9.02
C ASP A 38 4.00 -3.60 -8.01
N PHE A 39 4.41 -2.69 -7.14
CA PHE A 39 5.48 -2.98 -6.19
C PHE A 39 5.08 -4.02 -5.16
N PHE A 40 3.90 -3.85 -4.55
CA PHE A 40 3.46 -4.75 -3.48
C PHE A 40 2.72 -5.97 -3.99
N PHE A 41 1.89 -5.81 -5.02
CA PHE A 41 0.97 -6.87 -5.41
C PHE A 41 1.36 -7.56 -6.71
N LYS A 42 2.20 -6.94 -7.52
CA LYS A 42 2.76 -7.54 -8.74
C LYS A 42 1.71 -8.17 -9.64
N GLY A 43 0.59 -7.48 -9.78
CA GLY A 43 -0.48 -7.96 -10.63
C GLY A 43 -1.42 -8.93 -9.97
N GLU A 44 -1.20 -9.25 -8.70
CA GLU A 44 -2.06 -10.16 -7.95
C GLU A 44 -2.70 -9.40 -6.80
N PRO A 45 -3.88 -8.80 -7.01
CA PRO A 45 -4.46 -7.92 -5.98
C PRO A 45 -4.63 -8.57 -4.62
N LEU A 46 -4.79 -9.88 -4.57
CA LEU A 46 -5.03 -10.57 -3.31
C LEU A 46 -3.83 -11.39 -2.84
N VAL A 47 -2.63 -11.06 -3.30
CA VAL A 47 -1.45 -11.85 -2.98
C VAL A 47 -1.21 -11.92 -1.47
N TYR A 48 -1.57 -10.89 -0.72
CA TYR A 48 -1.43 -10.86 0.74
C TYR A 48 -2.76 -11.09 1.46
N GLY A 49 -3.81 -11.48 0.73
CA GLY A 49 -5.12 -11.72 1.31
C GLY A 49 -6.03 -10.51 1.21
N GLU A 50 -7.32 -10.76 1.42
CA GLU A 50 -8.33 -9.71 1.29
C GLU A 50 -8.16 -8.61 2.33
N SER A 51 -7.77 -8.98 3.54
CA SER A 51 -7.62 -8.00 4.60
C SER A 51 -6.57 -6.96 4.24
N THR A 52 -5.42 -7.41 3.76
CA THR A 52 -4.36 -6.51 3.37
C THR A 52 -4.79 -5.65 2.18
N ARG A 53 -5.50 -6.26 1.24
CA ARG A 53 -5.99 -5.51 0.08
C ARG A 53 -6.92 -4.39 0.49
N ARG A 54 -7.84 -4.69 1.43
CA ARG A 54 -8.76 -3.67 1.93
C ARG A 54 -8.01 -2.53 2.61
N GLN A 55 -6.98 -2.86 3.36
CA GLN A 55 -6.21 -1.82 4.04
C GLN A 55 -5.47 -0.95 3.04
N PHE A 56 -4.94 -1.55 1.98
CA PHE A 56 -4.29 -0.79 0.93
C PHE A 56 -5.27 0.19 0.27
N LEU A 57 -6.45 -0.30 -0.10
CA LEU A 57 -7.44 0.56 -0.74
C LEU A 57 -7.90 1.66 0.18
N HIS A 58 -8.05 1.35 1.46
CA HIS A 58 -8.42 2.37 2.45
C HIS A 58 -7.35 3.45 2.52
N ALA A 59 -6.09 3.04 2.50
CA ALA A 59 -5.00 4.01 2.54
C ALA A 59 -5.02 4.92 1.32
N MET A 60 -5.35 4.37 0.16
CA MET A 60 -5.42 5.17 -1.05
C MET A 60 -6.53 6.21 -0.98
N VAL A 61 -7.66 5.82 -0.37
CA VAL A 61 -8.77 6.78 -0.16
C VAL A 61 -8.31 7.90 0.77
N GLU A 62 -7.61 7.54 1.85
CA GLU A 62 -7.12 8.55 2.79
C GLU A 62 -6.13 9.50 2.12
N LEU A 63 -5.40 9.00 1.16
CA LEU A 63 -4.38 9.78 0.49
C LEU A 63 -4.98 10.88 -0.38
N GLN A 64 -6.18 10.66 -0.84
CA GLN A 64 -6.88 11.64 -1.66
C GLN A 64 -7.47 12.75 -0.78
#